data_2c5feca3dfa21417cbe5e382853552e6
#
_entry.id   2c5feca3dfa21417cbe5e382853552e6
#
_cell.length_a   1.000
_cell.length_b   1.000
_cell.length_c   1.000
_cell.angle_alpha   90.00
_cell.angle_beta   90.00
_cell.angle_gamma   90.00
#
_symmetry.space_group_name_H-M   'P 1'
#
loop_
_entity.id
_entity.type
_entity.pdbx_description
1 polymer ?
#
loop_
_entity_poly.entity_id
_entity_poly.type
_entity_poly.pdbx_seq_one_letter_code
_entity_poly.pdbx_strand_id
1 'polypeptide(L)'
;MLSALTRPNYPKAALGLEKESVTALALQKEGRGQYGIKQAATIELPANLLTPSFLEKNIAGIEEMRVLLDEAVEAAGLRNQKRWSVSLPSNTARSAILTLDSEPASSNELSEILDWKSEQVFGASSGEMRISRQKISADRDGKSRYFATAVKLSVIDEYETLFETQGWRAGLVLPRAVSESNWLIDNRGKTDALLISSQTDGFTALLMRGIEPAVVRTVTCTESERDDEIFRLLMFYRDRLAGDQSENLLEKLLIIGKDFVPAKIREISAEALGKALHILRPEDIGLNLPLSNLSFDDIAAPAGLAAVGLR
;
A
#
# COMPACT_ATOMS: atom_id res chain seq x y z
N MET A 1 -0.47 28.21 13.81
CA MET A 1 0.43 28.51 12.67
C MET A 1 1.71 27.65 12.63
N LEU A 2 2.26 27.20 13.75
CA LEU A 2 3.47 26.35 13.79
C LEU A 2 3.25 24.93 13.22
N SER A 3 2.03 24.36 13.27
CA SER A 3 1.76 23.02 12.75
C SER A 3 1.86 22.90 11.22
N ALA A 4 1.76 24.00 10.49
CA ALA A 4 1.91 24.00 9.03
C ALA A 4 3.38 23.88 8.60
N LEU A 5 4.32 24.29 9.47
CA LEU A 5 5.77 24.20 9.20
C LEU A 5 6.34 22.79 9.47
N THR A 6 5.62 21.96 10.22
CA THR A 6 6.06 20.61 10.59
C THR A 6 5.41 19.50 9.75
N ARG A 7 4.43 19.81 8.90
CA ARG A 7 3.84 18.82 8.02
C ARG A 7 4.76 18.55 6.83
N PRO A 8 5.11 17.29 6.57
CA PRO A 8 5.88 16.94 5.39
C PRO A 8 5.14 17.38 4.12
N ASN A 9 5.85 18.03 3.21
CA ASN A 9 5.30 18.38 1.91
C ASN A 9 5.58 17.24 0.92
N TYR A 10 4.65 16.32 0.78
CA TYR A 10 4.76 15.19 -0.14
C TYR A 10 4.50 15.60 -1.59
N PRO A 11 5.17 14.96 -2.58
CA PRO A 11 4.92 15.20 -3.99
C PRO A 11 3.48 14.82 -4.39
N LYS A 12 2.89 15.64 -5.28
CA LYS A 12 1.55 15.41 -5.87
C LYS A 12 1.60 14.58 -7.15
N ALA A 13 2.81 14.31 -7.64
CA ALA A 13 3.07 13.39 -8.72
C ALA A 13 3.66 12.10 -8.15
N ALA A 14 3.26 10.98 -8.71
CA ALA A 14 3.67 9.67 -8.23
C ALA A 14 4.06 8.74 -9.37
N LEU A 15 4.98 7.83 -9.05
CA LEU A 15 5.35 6.68 -9.85
C LEU A 15 4.82 5.41 -9.17
N GLY A 16 4.16 4.57 -9.94
CA GLY A 16 3.81 3.20 -9.57
C GLY A 16 4.72 2.24 -10.32
N LEU A 17 5.40 1.38 -9.60
CA LEU A 17 6.26 0.35 -10.16
C LEU A 17 5.60 -1.01 -9.92
N GLU A 18 5.34 -1.75 -10.98
CA GLU A 18 4.79 -3.10 -10.92
C GLU A 18 5.62 -4.05 -11.78
N LYS A 19 5.46 -5.34 -11.57
CA LYS A 19 6.23 -6.36 -12.30
C LYS A 19 6.16 -6.19 -13.83
N GLU A 20 4.99 -5.78 -14.32
CA GLU A 20 4.69 -5.75 -15.76
C GLU A 20 4.47 -4.32 -16.28
N SER A 21 4.52 -3.31 -15.42
CA SER A 21 4.25 -1.94 -15.85
C SER A 21 4.87 -0.88 -14.94
N VAL A 22 5.05 0.30 -15.52
CA VAL A 22 5.35 1.55 -14.81
C VAL A 22 4.28 2.55 -15.11
N THR A 23 3.74 3.19 -14.07
CA THR A 23 2.77 4.27 -14.18
C THR A 23 3.35 5.56 -13.65
N ALA A 24 3.30 6.63 -14.43
CA ALA A 24 3.56 7.99 -13.99
C ALA A 24 2.25 8.78 -13.98
N LEU A 25 1.93 9.45 -12.87
CA LEU A 25 0.73 10.27 -12.79
C LEU A 25 0.87 11.50 -11.90
N ALA A 26 0.00 12.47 -12.11
CA ALA A 26 -0.24 13.59 -11.21
C ALA A 26 -1.74 13.77 -11.00
N LEU A 27 -2.13 14.02 -9.75
CA LEU A 27 -3.50 14.33 -9.39
C LEU A 27 -3.72 15.84 -9.26
N GLN A 28 -4.96 16.24 -9.40
CA GLN A 28 -5.48 17.55 -9.01
C GLN A 28 -6.61 17.40 -8.00
N LYS A 29 -6.78 18.39 -7.15
CA LYS A 29 -7.90 18.44 -6.21
C LYS A 29 -9.10 19.06 -6.91
N GLU A 30 -10.24 18.37 -6.93
CA GLU A 30 -11.49 18.83 -7.55
C GLU A 30 -12.51 19.29 -6.50
N GLY A 31 -12.31 18.84 -5.26
CA GLY A 31 -13.17 19.19 -4.13
C GLY A 31 -12.60 18.66 -2.82
N ARG A 32 -13.39 18.74 -1.76
CA ARG A 32 -13.01 18.18 -0.47
C ARG A 32 -13.06 16.65 -0.53
N GLY A 33 -11.89 16.00 -0.52
CA GLY A 33 -11.79 14.55 -0.63
C GLY A 33 -12.09 14.02 -2.03
N GLN A 34 -12.07 14.88 -3.05
CA GLN A 34 -12.25 14.50 -4.44
C GLN A 34 -11.01 14.88 -5.25
N TYR A 35 -10.59 13.95 -6.08
CA TYR A 35 -9.36 14.03 -6.87
C TYR A 35 -9.66 13.62 -8.32
N GLY A 36 -9.12 14.37 -9.25
CA GLY A 36 -9.12 14.01 -10.67
C GLY A 36 -7.71 13.69 -11.14
N ILE A 37 -7.60 12.86 -12.15
CA ILE A 37 -6.32 12.59 -12.81
C ILE A 37 -6.01 13.77 -13.73
N LYS A 38 -4.96 14.51 -13.39
CA LYS A 38 -4.49 15.62 -14.21
C LYS A 38 -3.69 15.14 -15.42
N GLN A 39 -2.81 14.17 -15.17
CA GLN A 39 -1.90 13.60 -16.16
C GLN A 39 -1.60 12.17 -15.72
N ALA A 40 -1.58 11.22 -16.65
CA ALA A 40 -1.16 9.86 -16.36
C ALA A 40 -0.74 9.14 -17.66
N ALA A 41 0.22 8.24 -17.54
CA ALA A 41 0.56 7.24 -18.52
C ALA A 41 1.05 5.97 -17.86
N THR A 42 0.76 4.84 -18.45
CA THR A 42 1.27 3.52 -18.06
C THR A 42 2.01 2.92 -19.24
N ILE A 43 3.22 2.44 -19.00
CA ILE A 43 4.09 1.77 -19.97
C ILE A 43 4.29 0.33 -19.51
N GLU A 44 4.13 -0.62 -20.42
CA GLU A 44 4.42 -2.02 -20.15
C GLU A 44 5.93 -2.26 -20.06
N LEU A 45 6.32 -3.11 -19.10
CA LEU A 45 7.70 -3.52 -18.91
C LEU A 45 7.97 -4.85 -19.66
N PRO A 46 9.15 -5.01 -20.25
CA PRO A 46 9.61 -6.31 -20.75
C PRO A 46 9.60 -7.38 -19.68
N ALA A 47 9.27 -8.60 -20.07
CA ALA A 47 9.27 -9.74 -19.15
C ALA A 47 10.62 -9.88 -18.43
N ASN A 48 10.55 -10.08 -17.10
CA ASN A 48 11.73 -10.25 -16.22
C ASN A 48 12.65 -9.02 -16.08
N LEU A 49 12.31 -7.86 -16.61
CA LEU A 49 13.07 -6.64 -16.35
C LEU A 49 12.94 -6.21 -14.88
N LEU A 50 11.73 -6.34 -14.32
CA LEU A 50 11.44 -6.10 -12.91
C LEU A 50 10.89 -7.39 -12.28
N THR A 51 11.64 -7.96 -11.33
CA THR A 51 11.24 -9.17 -10.59
C THR A 51 11.18 -8.82 -9.10
N PRO A 52 10.02 -8.38 -8.59
CA PRO A 52 9.88 -7.92 -7.21
C PRO A 52 10.23 -9.00 -6.19
N SER A 53 11.18 -8.71 -5.32
CA SER A 53 11.63 -9.57 -4.24
C SER A 53 12.07 -8.74 -3.04
N PHE A 54 11.75 -9.22 -1.85
CA PHE A 54 12.27 -8.63 -0.61
C PHE A 54 13.75 -8.99 -0.37
N LEU A 55 14.17 -10.16 -0.84
CA LEU A 55 15.49 -10.72 -0.52
C LEU A 55 16.56 -10.42 -1.57
N GLU A 56 16.16 -10.34 -2.82
CA GLU A 56 17.02 -10.32 -3.97
C GLU A 56 16.90 -9.01 -4.76
N LYS A 57 17.88 -8.73 -5.59
CA LYS A 57 17.81 -7.61 -6.54
C LYS A 57 16.58 -7.74 -7.44
N ASN A 58 15.93 -6.61 -7.70
CA ASN A 58 14.66 -6.58 -8.41
C ASN A 58 14.81 -6.19 -9.89
N ILE A 59 15.80 -5.37 -10.23
CA ILE A 59 15.96 -4.77 -11.55
C ILE A 59 17.08 -5.48 -12.31
N ALA A 60 16.71 -6.19 -13.37
CA ALA A 60 17.68 -6.92 -14.18
C ALA A 60 18.55 -6.00 -15.06
N GLY A 61 17.96 -4.91 -15.57
CA GLY A 61 18.63 -3.94 -16.45
C GLY A 61 18.33 -2.49 -16.04
N ILE A 62 19.26 -1.86 -15.31
CA ILE A 62 19.10 -0.48 -14.80
C ILE A 62 18.91 0.53 -15.93
N GLU A 63 19.70 0.45 -17.00
CA GLU A 63 19.61 1.39 -18.13
C GLU A 63 18.33 1.22 -18.93
N GLU A 64 17.86 -0.01 -19.12
CA GLU A 64 16.59 -0.29 -19.78
C GLU A 64 15.41 0.22 -18.95
N MET A 65 15.44 -0.04 -17.64
CA MET A 65 14.43 0.47 -16.71
C MET A 65 14.40 2.01 -16.68
N ARG A 66 15.57 2.64 -16.76
CA ARG A 66 15.70 4.10 -16.83
C ARG A 66 15.01 4.67 -18.06
N VAL A 67 15.20 4.05 -19.22
CA VAL A 67 14.56 4.50 -20.48
C VAL A 67 13.04 4.39 -20.40
N LEU A 68 12.51 3.28 -19.88
CA LEU A 68 11.07 3.07 -19.75
C LEU A 68 10.42 4.01 -18.72
N LEU A 69 11.14 4.34 -17.64
CA LEU A 69 10.69 5.37 -16.70
C LEU A 69 10.62 6.75 -17.35
N ASP A 70 11.63 7.13 -18.13
CA ASP A 70 11.62 8.40 -18.89
C ASP A 70 10.45 8.42 -19.89
N GLU A 71 10.22 7.32 -20.59
CA GLU A 71 9.10 7.18 -21.51
C GLU A 71 7.75 7.35 -20.81
N ALA A 72 7.55 6.70 -19.64
CA ALA A 72 6.32 6.84 -18.87
C ALA A 72 6.09 8.29 -18.40
N VAL A 73 7.14 8.96 -17.93
CA VAL A 73 7.10 10.35 -17.48
C VAL A 73 6.85 11.32 -18.64
N GLU A 74 7.45 11.05 -19.80
CA GLU A 74 7.23 11.84 -21.02
C GLU A 74 5.82 11.67 -21.56
N ALA A 75 5.35 10.42 -21.67
CA ALA A 75 4.00 10.10 -22.12
C ALA A 75 2.92 10.69 -21.20
N ALA A 76 3.18 10.75 -19.90
CA ALA A 76 2.34 11.44 -18.94
C ALA A 76 2.42 12.99 -19.03
N GLY A 77 3.35 13.56 -19.81
CA GLY A 77 3.57 15.00 -19.87
C GLY A 77 4.20 15.59 -18.61
N LEU A 78 4.94 14.79 -17.82
CA LEU A 78 5.51 15.14 -16.53
C LEU A 78 7.04 15.36 -16.56
N ARG A 79 7.63 15.61 -17.74
CA ARG A 79 9.08 15.74 -17.98
C ARG A 79 9.80 16.73 -17.04
N ASN A 80 9.12 17.75 -16.56
CA ASN A 80 9.70 18.75 -15.65
C ASN A 80 9.59 18.36 -14.17
N GLN A 81 8.96 17.23 -13.87
CA GLN A 81 8.79 16.76 -12.51
C GLN A 81 10.10 16.15 -11.99
N LYS A 82 10.58 16.61 -10.81
CA LYS A 82 11.83 16.16 -10.21
C LYS A 82 11.65 15.53 -8.82
N ARG A 83 10.47 15.68 -8.22
CA ARG A 83 10.16 15.09 -6.92
C ARG A 83 8.95 14.19 -7.05
N TRP A 84 9.10 12.93 -6.64
CA TRP A 84 8.11 11.89 -6.83
C TRP A 84 7.70 11.24 -5.52
N SER A 85 6.44 10.88 -5.39
CA SER A 85 6.01 9.82 -4.50
C SER A 85 6.12 8.50 -5.26
N VAL A 86 6.59 7.43 -4.61
CA VAL A 86 6.91 6.15 -5.28
C VAL A 86 6.19 5.01 -4.58
N SER A 87 5.36 4.29 -5.31
CA SER A 87 4.82 3.01 -4.88
C SER A 87 5.76 1.90 -5.34
N LEU A 88 6.35 1.20 -4.37
CA LEU A 88 7.16 0.01 -4.65
C LEU A 88 6.26 -1.16 -5.06
N PRO A 89 6.74 -2.04 -5.94
CA PRO A 89 6.00 -3.23 -6.34
C PRO A 89 5.63 -4.12 -5.16
N SER A 90 4.58 -4.91 -5.31
CA SER A 90 4.29 -6.00 -4.39
C SER A 90 5.50 -6.90 -4.20
N ASN A 91 5.65 -7.50 -3.02
CA ASN A 91 6.78 -8.37 -2.63
C ASN A 91 8.16 -7.71 -2.49
N THR A 92 8.35 -6.45 -2.91
CA THR A 92 9.62 -5.71 -2.71
C THR A 92 9.82 -5.28 -1.26
N ALA A 93 8.74 -4.95 -0.58
CA ALA A 93 8.75 -4.55 0.82
C ALA A 93 7.72 -5.35 1.63
N ARG A 94 7.97 -5.48 2.92
CA ARG A 94 7.08 -6.19 3.87
C ARG A 94 6.46 -5.21 4.83
N SER A 95 5.22 -5.48 5.25
CA SER A 95 4.50 -4.69 6.25
C SER A 95 3.92 -5.60 7.32
N ALA A 96 3.96 -5.15 8.57
CA ALA A 96 3.45 -5.91 9.71
C ALA A 96 3.02 -5.00 10.85
N ILE A 97 2.25 -5.55 11.78
CA ILE A 97 1.96 -4.92 13.05
C ILE A 97 2.77 -5.61 14.14
N LEU A 98 3.64 -4.84 14.79
CA LEU A 98 4.45 -5.29 15.92
C LEU A 98 3.72 -4.94 17.21
N THR A 99 3.44 -5.94 18.05
CA THR A 99 2.82 -5.75 19.37
C THR A 99 3.87 -5.97 20.46
N LEU A 100 3.97 -5.06 21.41
CA LEU A 100 4.87 -5.19 22.55
C LEU A 100 4.23 -6.05 23.64
N ASP A 101 5.00 -6.94 24.23
CA ASP A 101 4.51 -7.81 25.31
C ASP A 101 4.48 -7.08 26.68
N SER A 102 5.36 -6.05 26.82
CA SER A 102 5.47 -5.20 27.99
C SER A 102 5.83 -3.77 27.57
N GLU A 103 5.52 -2.79 28.40
CA GLU A 103 5.95 -1.41 28.19
C GLU A 103 7.45 -1.28 28.50
N PRO A 104 8.25 -0.73 27.56
CA PRO A 104 9.69 -0.53 27.76
C PRO A 104 9.95 0.58 28.78
N ALA A 105 11.02 0.43 29.58
CA ALA A 105 11.42 1.41 30.58
C ALA A 105 12.12 2.64 29.97
N SER A 106 12.62 2.54 28.74
CA SER A 106 13.35 3.62 28.07
C SER A 106 13.14 3.60 26.54
N SER A 107 13.48 4.71 25.88
CA SER A 107 13.47 4.80 24.41
C SER A 107 14.50 3.89 23.75
N ASN A 108 15.63 3.63 24.41
CA ASN A 108 16.66 2.71 23.91
C ASN A 108 16.14 1.27 23.93
N GLU A 109 15.57 0.84 25.06
CA GLU A 109 14.94 -0.46 25.20
C GLU A 109 13.79 -0.65 24.18
N LEU A 110 12.97 0.38 23.98
CA LEU A 110 11.95 0.37 22.94
C LEU A 110 12.55 0.10 21.56
N SER A 111 13.64 0.80 21.21
CA SER A 111 14.30 0.61 19.91
C SER A 111 14.81 -0.82 19.75
N GLU A 112 15.50 -1.35 20.75
CA GLU A 112 16.04 -2.71 20.76
C GLU A 112 14.94 -3.78 20.62
N ILE A 113 13.84 -3.63 21.37
CA ILE A 113 12.69 -4.54 21.27
C ILE A 113 12.06 -4.48 19.87
N LEU A 114 11.87 -3.27 19.32
CA LEU A 114 11.31 -3.10 18.00
C LEU A 114 12.24 -3.62 16.90
N ASP A 115 13.56 -3.47 17.04
CA ASP A 115 14.55 -4.03 16.12
C ASP A 115 14.47 -5.56 16.13
N TRP A 116 14.53 -6.16 17.32
CA TRP A 116 14.40 -7.61 17.48
C TRP A 116 13.08 -8.16 16.91
N LYS A 117 11.94 -7.53 17.23
CA LYS A 117 10.63 -7.95 16.67
C LYS A 117 10.58 -7.80 15.15
N SER A 118 11.20 -6.74 14.61
CA SER A 118 11.28 -6.54 13.16
C SER A 118 12.09 -7.65 12.49
N GLU A 119 13.22 -8.05 13.06
CA GLU A 119 14.05 -9.15 12.55
C GLU A 119 13.27 -10.48 12.53
N GLN A 120 12.52 -10.77 13.59
CA GLN A 120 11.70 -11.97 13.69
C GLN A 120 10.58 -11.99 12.63
N VAL A 121 9.92 -10.85 12.42
CA VAL A 121 8.76 -10.77 11.52
C VAL A 121 9.19 -10.66 10.06
N PHE A 122 10.22 -9.88 9.76
CA PHE A 122 10.67 -9.64 8.39
C PHE A 122 11.69 -10.65 7.89
N GLY A 123 12.36 -11.38 8.79
CA GLY A 123 13.29 -12.46 8.43
C GLY A 123 14.63 -11.95 7.87
N ALA A 124 15.09 -10.77 8.32
CA ALA A 124 16.38 -10.19 8.00
C ALA A 124 16.89 -9.37 9.19
N SER A 125 18.21 -9.14 9.28
CA SER A 125 18.79 -8.29 10.32
C SER A 125 18.31 -6.83 10.18
N SER A 126 18.02 -6.16 11.32
CA SER A 126 17.61 -4.75 11.34
C SER A 126 18.64 -3.85 10.67
N GLY A 127 19.93 -4.14 10.80
CA GLY A 127 21.03 -3.42 10.13
C GLY A 127 21.08 -3.59 8.61
N GLU A 128 20.40 -4.60 8.05
CA GLU A 128 20.29 -4.83 6.60
C GLU A 128 18.99 -4.28 6.00
N MET A 129 18.14 -3.68 6.81
CA MET A 129 16.85 -3.18 6.40
C MET A 129 16.71 -1.68 6.64
N ARG A 130 15.97 -1.01 5.75
CA ARG A 130 15.36 0.29 6.04
C ARG A 130 13.98 0.03 6.59
N ILE A 131 13.75 0.40 7.85
CA ILE A 131 12.50 0.15 8.56
C ILE A 131 11.86 1.47 8.94
N SER A 132 10.59 1.63 8.59
CA SER A 132 9.73 2.71 9.09
C SER A 132 8.75 2.14 10.10
N ARG A 133 8.56 2.82 11.23
CA ARG A 133 7.65 2.40 12.32
C ARG A 133 6.79 3.57 12.75
N GLN A 134 5.51 3.31 12.88
CA GLN A 134 4.54 4.29 13.38
C GLN A 134 3.76 3.65 14.52
N LYS A 135 3.74 4.31 15.69
CA LYS A 135 2.87 3.89 16.80
C LYS A 135 1.42 4.05 16.36
N ILE A 136 0.63 3.02 16.61
CA ILE A 136 -0.81 2.96 16.35
C ILE A 136 -1.54 2.69 17.67
N SER A 137 -2.87 2.72 17.66
CA SER A 137 -3.70 2.43 18.83
C SER A 137 -3.36 1.08 19.44
N ALA A 138 -3.33 1.02 20.76
CA ALA A 138 -3.10 -0.21 21.51
C ALA A 138 -4.15 -1.28 21.14
N ASP A 139 -3.81 -2.54 21.40
CA ASP A 139 -4.78 -3.62 21.27
C ASP A 139 -5.82 -3.63 22.41
N ARG A 140 -6.70 -4.63 22.42
CA ARG A 140 -7.75 -4.77 23.42
C ARG A 140 -7.22 -5.01 24.84
N ASP A 141 -6.04 -5.58 24.94
CA ASP A 141 -5.35 -5.87 26.21
C ASP A 141 -4.49 -4.67 26.67
N GLY A 142 -4.54 -3.55 25.95
CA GLY A 142 -3.78 -2.33 26.25
C GLY A 142 -2.32 -2.38 25.81
N LYS A 143 -1.89 -3.39 25.04
CA LYS A 143 -0.51 -3.52 24.58
C LYS A 143 -0.18 -2.52 23.49
N SER A 144 0.98 -1.88 23.59
CA SER A 144 1.47 -0.93 22.59
C SER A 144 1.74 -1.63 21.26
N ARG A 145 1.29 -1.01 20.14
CA ARG A 145 1.39 -1.53 18.79
C ARG A 145 2.06 -0.55 17.84
N TYR A 146 2.80 -1.10 16.90
CA TYR A 146 3.48 -0.33 15.84
C TYR A 146 3.20 -0.93 14.48
N PHE A 147 2.75 -0.09 13.56
CA PHE A 147 2.75 -0.46 12.15
C PHE A 147 4.16 -0.27 11.60
N ALA A 148 4.73 -1.32 11.05
CA ALA A 148 6.08 -1.31 10.52
C ALA A 148 6.09 -1.72 9.04
N THR A 149 6.94 -1.04 8.26
CA THR A 149 7.28 -1.43 6.89
C THR A 149 8.78 -1.56 6.77
N ALA A 150 9.23 -2.58 6.06
CA ALA A 150 10.65 -2.86 5.87
C ALA A 150 10.97 -3.19 4.40
N VAL A 151 12.15 -2.78 3.96
CA VAL A 151 12.77 -3.15 2.69
C VAL A 151 14.24 -3.39 2.93
N LYS A 152 14.84 -4.39 2.27
CA LYS A 152 16.29 -4.60 2.37
C LYS A 152 17.05 -3.43 1.75
N LEU A 153 18.15 -3.04 2.38
CA LEU A 153 19.02 -1.95 1.87
C LEU A 153 19.50 -2.24 0.46
N SER A 154 19.95 -3.47 0.18
CA SER A 154 20.40 -3.87 -1.15
C SER A 154 19.32 -3.76 -2.24
N VAL A 155 18.04 -3.84 -1.85
CA VAL A 155 16.91 -3.71 -2.77
C VAL A 155 16.53 -2.25 -2.96
N ILE A 156 16.39 -1.47 -1.88
CA ILE A 156 16.01 -0.07 -2.01
C ILE A 156 17.08 0.78 -2.70
N ASP A 157 18.35 0.43 -2.54
CA ASP A 157 19.48 1.09 -3.19
C ASP A 157 19.42 1.02 -4.72
N GLU A 158 18.83 -0.06 -5.31
CA GLU A 158 18.58 -0.14 -6.75
C GLU A 158 17.63 0.94 -7.23
N TYR A 159 16.51 1.13 -6.52
CA TYR A 159 15.52 2.14 -6.85
C TYR A 159 16.04 3.56 -6.61
N GLU A 160 16.79 3.77 -5.53
CA GLU A 160 17.40 5.06 -5.24
C GLU A 160 18.42 5.42 -6.32
N THR A 161 19.30 4.49 -6.71
CA THR A 161 20.26 4.67 -7.81
C THR A 161 19.54 5.00 -9.12
N LEU A 162 18.46 4.29 -9.44
CA LEU A 162 17.66 4.55 -10.63
C LEU A 162 17.09 5.98 -10.65
N PHE A 163 16.56 6.47 -9.52
CA PHE A 163 16.04 7.84 -9.42
C PHE A 163 17.15 8.89 -9.44
N GLU A 164 18.27 8.64 -8.78
CA GLU A 164 19.41 9.56 -8.76
C GLU A 164 20.01 9.76 -10.15
N THR A 165 20.13 8.70 -10.95
CA THR A 165 20.62 8.79 -12.34
C THR A 165 19.71 9.64 -13.24
N GLN A 166 18.43 9.74 -12.91
CA GLN A 166 17.46 10.62 -13.56
C GLN A 166 17.46 12.07 -13.00
N GLY A 167 18.26 12.33 -11.99
CA GLY A 167 18.23 13.59 -11.26
C GLY A 167 16.89 13.79 -10.51
N TRP A 168 16.22 12.72 -10.14
CA TRP A 168 14.96 12.74 -9.41
C TRP A 168 15.17 12.51 -7.92
N ARG A 169 14.16 12.92 -7.12
CA ARG A 169 14.13 12.70 -5.67
C ARG A 169 12.84 12.04 -5.27
N ALA A 170 12.93 10.92 -4.60
CA ALA A 170 11.80 10.28 -3.95
C ALA A 170 11.48 11.03 -2.64
N GLY A 171 10.30 11.64 -2.57
CA GLY A 171 9.84 12.39 -1.39
C GLY A 171 8.98 11.56 -0.43
N LEU A 172 8.40 10.46 -0.94
CA LEU A 172 7.64 9.48 -0.18
C LEU A 172 7.75 8.15 -0.92
N VAL A 173 8.16 7.09 -0.21
CA VAL A 173 8.25 5.74 -0.78
C VAL A 173 7.45 4.80 0.12
N LEU A 174 6.46 4.11 -0.44
CA LEU A 174 5.64 3.15 0.29
C LEU A 174 5.44 1.85 -0.50
N PRO A 175 5.22 0.71 0.19
CA PRO A 175 4.77 -0.51 -0.47
C PRO A 175 3.41 -0.32 -1.15
N ARG A 176 3.12 -1.08 -2.19
CA ARG A 176 1.89 -1.00 -2.98
C ARG A 176 0.63 -1.01 -2.11
N ALA A 177 0.41 -2.06 -1.32
CA ALA A 177 -0.80 -2.18 -0.51
C ALA A 177 -0.96 -1.03 0.52
N VAL A 178 0.16 -0.49 1.05
CA VAL A 178 0.13 0.70 1.93
C VAL A 178 -0.23 1.95 1.14
N SER A 179 0.26 2.08 -0.09
CA SER A 179 -0.10 3.18 -0.99
C SER A 179 -1.60 3.17 -1.32
N GLU A 180 -2.14 2.01 -1.63
CA GLU A 180 -3.55 1.78 -1.92
C GLU A 180 -4.46 2.01 -0.69
N SER A 181 -4.01 1.61 0.51
CA SER A 181 -4.78 1.79 1.75
C SER A 181 -5.08 3.25 2.09
N ASN A 182 -4.34 4.21 1.50
CA ASN A 182 -4.65 5.64 1.64
C ASN A 182 -6.05 5.99 1.16
N TRP A 183 -6.64 5.23 0.24
CA TRP A 183 -8.02 5.41 -0.21
C TRP A 183 -9.06 5.07 0.87
N LEU A 184 -8.70 4.25 1.84
CA LEU A 184 -9.58 3.83 2.93
C LEU A 184 -9.50 4.72 4.18
N ILE A 185 -8.57 5.70 4.21
CA ILE A 185 -8.43 6.61 5.35
C ILE A 185 -9.68 7.48 5.48
N ASP A 186 -10.44 7.23 6.54
CA ASP A 186 -11.65 7.98 6.88
C ASP A 186 -11.54 8.61 8.28
N ASN A 187 -11.31 9.92 8.31
CA ASN A 187 -11.21 10.67 9.58
C ASN A 187 -12.54 10.77 10.34
N ARG A 188 -13.65 10.32 9.77
CA ARG A 188 -15.00 10.38 10.34
C ARG A 188 -15.61 9.01 10.53
N GLY A 189 -15.04 8.00 9.88
CA GLY A 189 -15.58 6.65 9.85
C GLY A 189 -15.46 5.96 11.20
N LYS A 190 -16.58 5.36 11.62
CA LYS A 190 -16.63 4.43 12.75
C LYS A 190 -16.58 2.98 12.30
N THR A 191 -16.61 2.77 10.98
CA THR A 191 -16.64 1.44 10.37
C THR A 191 -15.25 1.02 9.90
N ASP A 192 -15.02 -0.27 9.97
CA ASP A 192 -13.81 -0.88 9.43
C ASP A 192 -13.89 -0.96 7.90
N ALA A 193 -12.78 -0.84 7.22
CA ALA A 193 -12.65 -1.00 5.78
C ALA A 193 -11.50 -1.96 5.46
N LEU A 194 -11.71 -2.89 4.54
CA LEU A 194 -10.72 -3.89 4.14
C LEU A 194 -10.21 -3.59 2.73
N LEU A 195 -8.90 -3.58 2.56
CA LEU A 195 -8.24 -3.65 1.27
C LEU A 195 -7.84 -5.11 0.99
N ILE A 196 -8.10 -5.57 -0.22
CA ILE A 196 -7.50 -6.78 -0.79
C ILE A 196 -6.76 -6.35 -2.06
N SER A 197 -5.45 -6.46 -2.04
CA SER A 197 -4.55 -6.08 -3.13
C SER A 197 -3.87 -7.31 -3.71
N SER A 198 -4.06 -7.56 -5.00
CA SER A 198 -3.47 -8.70 -5.70
C SER A 198 -1.95 -8.65 -5.70
N GLN A 199 -1.34 -9.82 -5.64
CA GLN A 199 0.09 -10.05 -5.81
C GLN A 199 0.31 -11.21 -6.79
N THR A 200 1.53 -11.36 -7.27
CA THR A 200 1.90 -12.44 -8.21
C THR A 200 1.59 -13.83 -7.64
N ASP A 201 1.76 -14.01 -6.34
CA ASP A 201 1.66 -15.27 -5.62
C ASP A 201 0.59 -15.26 -4.52
N GLY A 202 -0.46 -14.47 -4.69
CA GLY A 202 -1.54 -14.35 -3.73
C GLY A 202 -2.09 -12.94 -3.58
N PHE A 203 -2.24 -12.46 -2.35
CA PHE A 203 -2.74 -11.11 -2.08
C PHE A 203 -2.26 -10.56 -0.73
N THR A 204 -2.28 -9.25 -0.60
CA THR A 204 -2.16 -8.57 0.70
C THR A 204 -3.52 -8.05 1.13
N ALA A 205 -3.90 -8.39 2.36
CA ALA A 205 -5.07 -7.84 3.04
C ALA A 205 -4.64 -6.81 4.08
N LEU A 206 -5.27 -5.64 4.08
CA LEU A 206 -5.03 -4.58 5.03
C LEU A 206 -6.35 -4.05 5.57
N LEU A 207 -6.61 -4.27 6.86
CA LEU A 207 -7.80 -3.77 7.55
C LEU A 207 -7.50 -2.39 8.13
N MET A 208 -8.26 -1.39 7.72
CA MET A 208 -8.23 -0.04 8.26
C MET A 208 -9.33 0.15 9.28
N ARG A 209 -8.98 0.74 10.43
CA ARG A 209 -9.90 1.21 11.45
C ARG A 209 -9.75 2.73 11.56
N GLY A 210 -10.65 3.45 10.92
CA GLY A 210 -10.52 4.89 10.76
C GLY A 210 -9.28 5.27 9.92
N ILE A 211 -8.28 5.85 10.58
CA ILE A 211 -7.02 6.29 9.92
C ILE A 211 -5.85 5.32 10.12
N GLU A 212 -6.03 4.26 10.88
CA GLU A 212 -4.94 3.37 11.30
C GLU A 212 -5.10 1.96 10.74
N PRO A 213 -4.03 1.31 10.34
CA PRO A 213 -4.04 -0.10 10.01
C PRO A 213 -4.25 -0.93 11.29
N ALA A 214 -5.29 -1.77 11.30
CA ALA A 214 -5.60 -2.66 12.42
C ALA A 214 -5.04 -4.06 12.21
N VAL A 215 -4.98 -4.54 10.96
CA VAL A 215 -4.38 -5.82 10.56
C VAL A 215 -3.70 -5.65 9.22
N VAL A 216 -2.56 -6.32 9.06
CA VAL A 216 -1.88 -6.52 7.78
C VAL A 216 -1.57 -8.01 7.65
N ARG A 217 -1.95 -8.61 6.54
CA ARG A 217 -1.70 -10.01 6.25
C ARG A 217 -1.37 -10.21 4.78
N THR A 218 -0.20 -10.75 4.51
CA THR A 218 0.15 -11.27 3.18
C THR A 218 -0.20 -12.75 3.13
N VAL A 219 -0.92 -13.15 2.10
CA VAL A 219 -1.38 -14.52 1.89
C VAL A 219 -0.79 -15.01 0.58
N THR A 220 0.03 -16.05 0.66
CA THR A 220 0.52 -16.78 -0.52
C THR A 220 -0.46 -17.90 -0.82
N CYS A 221 -1.02 -17.91 -2.00
CA CYS A 221 -1.98 -18.92 -2.46
C CYS A 221 -2.00 -18.99 -4.00
N THR A 222 -2.43 -20.14 -4.52
CA THR A 222 -2.74 -20.27 -5.94
C THR A 222 -4.05 -19.54 -6.28
N GLU A 223 -4.30 -19.32 -7.55
CA GLU A 223 -5.55 -18.72 -8.02
C GLU A 223 -6.79 -19.52 -7.58
N SER A 224 -6.70 -20.86 -7.59
CA SER A 224 -7.79 -21.74 -7.17
C SER A 224 -8.05 -21.73 -5.65
N GLU A 225 -7.09 -21.36 -4.83
CA GLU A 225 -7.22 -21.31 -3.36
C GLU A 225 -7.63 -19.92 -2.87
N ARG A 226 -7.57 -18.91 -3.74
CA ARG A 226 -7.74 -17.50 -3.37
C ARG A 226 -9.10 -17.22 -2.71
N ASP A 227 -10.16 -17.75 -3.26
CA ASP A 227 -11.51 -17.56 -2.72
C ASP A 227 -11.64 -18.12 -1.30
N ASP A 228 -11.09 -19.31 -1.07
CA ASP A 228 -11.07 -19.95 0.26
C ASP A 228 -10.23 -19.13 1.26
N GLU A 229 -9.09 -18.58 0.83
CA GLU A 229 -8.26 -17.73 1.70
C GLU A 229 -8.96 -16.40 2.04
N ILE A 230 -9.69 -15.81 1.10
CA ILE A 230 -10.53 -14.62 1.36
C ILE A 230 -11.64 -14.98 2.35
N PHE A 231 -12.30 -16.12 2.18
CA PHE A 231 -13.32 -16.61 3.13
C PHE A 231 -12.72 -16.76 4.53
N ARG A 232 -11.58 -17.42 4.66
CA ARG A 232 -10.87 -17.62 5.95
C ARG A 232 -10.48 -16.29 6.60
N LEU A 233 -10.04 -15.32 5.80
CA LEU A 233 -9.71 -13.97 6.28
C LEU A 233 -10.95 -13.27 6.87
N LEU A 234 -12.09 -13.33 6.18
CA LEU A 234 -13.33 -12.72 6.65
C LEU A 234 -13.89 -13.42 7.89
N MET A 235 -13.78 -14.75 7.95
CA MET A 235 -14.11 -15.51 9.15
C MET A 235 -13.22 -15.12 10.34
N PHE A 236 -11.91 -14.98 10.12
CA PHE A 236 -10.99 -14.51 11.15
C PHE A 236 -11.38 -13.11 11.66
N TYR A 237 -11.76 -12.20 10.74
CA TYR A 237 -12.25 -10.89 11.12
C TYR A 237 -13.46 -11.00 12.02
N ARG A 238 -14.48 -11.75 11.64
CA ARG A 238 -15.71 -11.96 12.41
C ARG A 238 -15.42 -12.51 13.80
N ASP A 239 -14.61 -13.55 13.89
CA ASP A 239 -14.42 -14.32 15.10
C ASP A 239 -13.43 -13.66 16.08
N ARG A 240 -12.50 -12.86 15.59
CA ARG A 240 -11.39 -12.32 16.40
C ARG A 240 -11.35 -10.79 16.50
N LEU A 241 -11.85 -10.08 15.51
CA LEU A 241 -11.64 -8.63 15.39
C LEU A 241 -12.92 -7.82 15.57
N ALA A 242 -14.08 -8.36 15.22
CA ALA A 242 -15.36 -7.64 15.32
C ALA A 242 -15.79 -7.35 16.78
N GLY A 243 -15.33 -8.12 17.78
CA GLY A 243 -15.60 -7.93 19.21
C GLY A 243 -16.97 -8.46 19.63
N ASP A 244 -17.27 -8.30 20.95
CA ASP A 244 -18.55 -8.69 21.57
C ASP A 244 -19.72 -7.80 21.15
N GLN A 245 -19.48 -6.71 20.44
CA GLN A 245 -20.55 -5.92 19.85
C GLN A 245 -21.13 -6.71 18.69
N SER A 246 -22.39 -7.02 18.78
CA SER A 246 -23.17 -7.82 17.82
C SER A 246 -23.27 -7.21 16.41
N GLU A 247 -22.67 -6.05 16.19
CA GLU A 247 -22.62 -5.36 14.92
C GLU A 247 -21.24 -5.53 14.28
N ASN A 248 -21.23 -6.25 13.18
CA ASN A 248 -20.06 -6.37 12.31
C ASN A 248 -19.75 -4.98 11.71
N LEU A 249 -18.67 -4.37 12.18
CA LEU A 249 -18.27 -3.01 11.77
C LEU A 249 -17.65 -2.95 10.37
N LEU A 250 -17.27 -4.11 9.78
CA LEU A 250 -16.75 -4.15 8.43
C LEU A 250 -17.88 -3.95 7.41
N GLU A 251 -17.82 -2.85 6.67
CA GLU A 251 -18.83 -2.48 5.68
C GLU A 251 -18.27 -2.29 4.29
N LYS A 252 -17.02 -1.84 4.20
CA LYS A 252 -16.39 -1.40 2.96
C LYS A 252 -15.26 -2.35 2.57
N LEU A 253 -15.21 -2.70 1.29
CA LEU A 253 -14.18 -3.53 0.72
C LEU A 253 -13.61 -2.85 -0.53
N LEU A 254 -12.32 -2.58 -0.53
CA LEU A 254 -11.59 -2.13 -1.71
C LEU A 254 -10.81 -3.32 -2.27
N ILE A 255 -11.05 -3.63 -3.53
CA ILE A 255 -10.39 -4.72 -4.24
C ILE A 255 -9.55 -4.11 -5.36
N ILE A 256 -8.27 -4.47 -5.44
CA ILE A 256 -7.36 -4.02 -6.47
C ILE A 256 -6.63 -5.23 -7.04
N GLY A 257 -6.86 -5.47 -8.33
CA GLY A 257 -6.28 -6.59 -9.08
C GLY A 257 -7.23 -7.14 -10.12
N LYS A 258 -6.76 -7.29 -11.35
CA LYS A 258 -7.53 -7.75 -12.52
C LYS A 258 -8.00 -9.22 -12.39
N ASP A 259 -7.41 -9.95 -11.49
CA ASP A 259 -7.63 -11.38 -11.22
C ASP A 259 -8.73 -11.65 -10.17
N PHE A 260 -9.34 -10.61 -9.62
CA PHE A 260 -10.49 -10.72 -8.73
C PHE A 260 -11.82 -10.53 -9.47
N VAL A 261 -12.81 -11.35 -9.12
CA VAL A 261 -14.18 -11.23 -9.62
C VAL A 261 -15.04 -10.62 -8.52
N PRO A 262 -15.44 -9.32 -8.62
CA PRO A 262 -16.17 -8.63 -7.55
C PRO A 262 -17.47 -9.30 -7.12
N ALA A 263 -18.20 -9.92 -8.07
CA ALA A 263 -19.43 -10.64 -7.76
C ALA A 263 -19.18 -11.83 -6.83
N LYS A 264 -18.12 -12.61 -7.11
CA LYS A 264 -17.73 -13.76 -6.30
C LYS A 264 -17.31 -13.36 -4.89
N ILE A 265 -16.51 -12.29 -4.77
CA ILE A 265 -16.10 -11.78 -3.44
C ILE A 265 -17.29 -11.27 -2.64
N ARG A 266 -18.30 -10.71 -3.29
CA ARG A 266 -19.55 -10.32 -2.63
C ARG A 266 -20.30 -11.53 -2.08
N GLU A 267 -20.38 -12.63 -2.81
CA GLU A 267 -20.94 -13.90 -2.34
C GLU A 267 -20.17 -14.45 -1.15
N ILE A 268 -18.84 -14.51 -1.24
CA ILE A 268 -17.95 -14.95 -0.17
C ILE A 268 -18.16 -14.10 1.09
N SER A 269 -18.27 -12.77 0.95
CA SER A 269 -18.50 -11.89 2.09
C SER A 269 -19.87 -12.12 2.73
N ALA A 270 -20.90 -12.38 1.93
CA ALA A 270 -22.23 -12.68 2.44
C ALA A 270 -22.26 -13.99 3.23
N GLU A 271 -21.56 -15.01 2.75
CA GLU A 271 -21.41 -16.31 3.42
C GLU A 271 -20.63 -16.19 4.73
N ALA A 272 -19.45 -15.56 4.68
CA ALA A 272 -18.54 -15.45 5.83
C ALA A 272 -19.10 -14.55 6.95
N LEU A 273 -19.72 -13.44 6.59
CA LEU A 273 -20.11 -12.38 7.54
C LEU A 273 -21.63 -12.28 7.78
N GLY A 274 -22.45 -13.07 7.05
CA GLY A 274 -23.90 -12.96 7.08
C GLY A 274 -24.44 -11.73 6.36
N LYS A 275 -23.59 -10.91 5.73
CA LYS A 275 -23.95 -9.74 4.92
C LYS A 275 -22.95 -9.53 3.78
N ALA A 276 -23.43 -9.11 2.62
CA ALA A 276 -22.57 -8.70 1.52
C ALA A 276 -21.90 -7.35 1.82
N LEU A 277 -20.58 -7.27 1.61
CA LEU A 277 -19.84 -6.02 1.76
C LEU A 277 -20.06 -5.10 0.55
N HIS A 278 -20.00 -3.80 0.80
CA HIS A 278 -19.96 -2.80 -0.27
C HIS A 278 -18.56 -2.75 -0.89
N ILE A 279 -18.46 -3.19 -2.15
CA ILE A 279 -17.20 -3.10 -2.91
C ILE A 279 -17.09 -1.68 -3.44
N LEU A 280 -16.03 -1.00 -3.00
CA LEU A 280 -15.75 0.39 -3.34
C LEU A 280 -15.26 0.50 -4.79
N ARG A 281 -15.84 1.43 -5.51
CA ARG A 281 -15.40 1.86 -6.85
C ARG A 281 -14.56 3.14 -6.72
N PRO A 282 -13.83 3.56 -7.77
CA PRO A 282 -13.05 4.79 -7.76
C PRO A 282 -13.86 6.03 -7.30
N GLU A 283 -15.10 6.16 -7.73
CA GLU A 283 -15.97 7.28 -7.37
C GLU A 283 -16.31 7.28 -5.86
N ASP A 284 -16.50 6.09 -5.27
CA ASP A 284 -16.82 5.93 -3.85
C ASP A 284 -15.66 6.37 -2.93
N ILE A 285 -14.41 6.31 -3.44
CA ILE A 285 -13.21 6.77 -2.74
C ILE A 285 -12.79 8.19 -3.16
N GLY A 286 -13.60 8.86 -3.97
CA GLY A 286 -13.39 10.23 -4.40
C GLY A 286 -12.38 10.40 -5.54
N LEU A 287 -12.10 9.34 -6.32
CA LEU A 287 -11.24 9.41 -7.50
C LEU A 287 -12.09 9.43 -8.77
N ASN A 288 -12.04 10.53 -9.50
CA ASN A 288 -12.66 10.66 -10.81
C ASN A 288 -11.69 10.13 -11.88
N LEU A 289 -12.07 9.02 -12.51
CA LEU A 289 -11.34 8.47 -13.64
C LEU A 289 -11.80 9.13 -14.96
N PRO A 290 -10.88 9.55 -15.82
CA PRO A 290 -11.25 9.98 -17.17
C PRO A 290 -11.78 8.78 -17.98
N LEU A 291 -12.62 9.04 -18.97
CA LEU A 291 -13.03 8.04 -19.96
C LEU A 291 -11.84 7.71 -20.87
N SER A 292 -10.83 7.06 -20.35
CA SER A 292 -9.58 6.69 -21.01
C SER A 292 -9.28 5.21 -20.74
N ASN A 293 -8.27 4.68 -21.38
CA ASN A 293 -7.81 3.29 -21.23
C ASN A 293 -7.07 3.03 -19.90
N LEU A 294 -7.14 3.96 -18.91
CA LEU A 294 -6.53 3.79 -17.60
C LEU A 294 -7.36 2.84 -16.74
N SER A 295 -6.79 1.73 -16.35
CA SER A 295 -7.39 0.84 -15.38
C SER A 295 -7.14 1.36 -13.95
N PHE A 296 -8.16 1.28 -13.10
CA PHE A 296 -7.98 1.60 -11.67
C PHE A 296 -6.92 0.72 -11.02
N ASP A 297 -6.86 -0.55 -11.37
CA ASP A 297 -5.86 -1.49 -10.84
C ASP A 297 -4.41 -1.06 -11.09
N ASP A 298 -4.15 -0.38 -12.21
CA ASP A 298 -2.81 0.06 -12.58
C ASP A 298 -2.42 1.38 -11.89
N ILE A 299 -3.40 2.20 -11.50
CA ILE A 299 -3.15 3.53 -10.95
C ILE A 299 -3.47 3.69 -9.47
N ALA A 300 -4.17 2.73 -8.85
CA ALA A 300 -4.67 2.86 -7.48
C ALA A 300 -3.56 3.20 -6.47
N ALA A 301 -2.41 2.53 -6.57
CA ALA A 301 -1.29 2.73 -5.67
C ALA A 301 -0.62 4.11 -5.88
N PRO A 302 -0.14 4.48 -7.08
CA PRO A 302 0.47 5.80 -7.28
C PRO A 302 -0.53 6.93 -7.07
N ALA A 303 -1.81 6.78 -7.44
CA ALA A 303 -2.83 7.77 -7.17
C ALA A 303 -3.11 7.93 -5.66
N GLY A 304 -3.13 6.84 -4.88
CA GLY A 304 -3.23 6.89 -3.43
C GLY A 304 -2.10 7.70 -2.79
N LEU A 305 -0.86 7.57 -3.30
CA LEU A 305 0.28 8.39 -2.85
C LEU A 305 0.16 9.86 -3.26
N ALA A 306 -0.19 10.13 -4.52
CA ALA A 306 -0.38 11.50 -4.99
C ALA A 306 -1.47 12.23 -4.20
N ALA A 307 -2.54 11.53 -3.80
CA ALA A 307 -3.60 12.06 -2.96
C ALA A 307 -3.10 12.48 -1.56
N VAL A 308 -2.11 11.78 -0.98
CA VAL A 308 -1.46 12.20 0.28
C VAL A 308 -0.83 13.58 0.15
N GLY A 309 -0.19 13.87 -0.99
CA GLY A 309 0.40 15.19 -1.27
C GLY A 309 -0.63 16.32 -1.50
N LEU A 310 -1.92 15.99 -1.60
CA LEU A 310 -3.02 16.95 -1.83
C LEU A 310 -3.90 17.16 -0.59
N ARG A 311 -3.74 16.35 0.48
CA ARG A 311 -4.43 16.47 1.79
C ARG A 311 -3.80 17.55 2.65
#